data_a4838e21dee1d708d80bbe2cedcc056d
#
_entry.id   a4838e21dee1d708d80bbe2cedcc056d
#
_cell.length_a   1.000
_cell.length_b   1.000
_cell.length_c   1.000
_cell.angle_alpha   90.00
_cell.angle_beta   90.00
_cell.angle_gamma   90.00
#
_symmetry.space_group_name_H-M   'P 1'
#
loop_
_entity.id
_entity.type
_entity.pdbx_description
1 polymer ?
#
loop_
_entity_poly.entity_id
_entity_poly.type
_entity_poly.pdbx_seq_one_letter_code
_entity_poly.pdbx_strand_id
1 'polypeptide(L)' 'PDDIEALIDDDIVAKQLREAALAEEDPELRERLWDEYRKYKGM' A
#
# COMPACT_ATOMS: atom_id res chain seq x y z
N PRO A 1 19.24 -7.49 13.28
CA PRO A 1 19.08 -8.58 12.41
C PRO A 1 17.67 -8.80 11.92
N ASP A 2 16.92 -9.60 12.64
CA ASP A 2 15.59 -9.93 12.14
C ASP A 2 14.67 -8.74 12.13
N ASP A 3 14.89 -7.82 13.02
CA ASP A 3 14.02 -6.65 13.07
C ASP A 3 14.06 -5.88 11.78
N ILE A 4 15.22 -5.79 11.20
CA ILE A 4 15.34 -5.04 9.96
C ILE A 4 14.55 -5.71 8.86
N GLU A 5 14.61 -7.02 8.82
CA GLU A 5 13.86 -7.74 7.82
C GLU A 5 12.37 -7.56 8.00
N ALA A 6 11.94 -7.55 9.23
CA ALA A 6 10.53 -7.37 9.50
C ALA A 6 10.08 -5.99 9.01
N LEU A 7 10.92 -5.00 9.21
CA LEU A 7 10.57 -3.67 8.75
C LEU A 7 10.46 -3.63 7.23
N ILE A 8 11.37 -4.28 6.57
CA ILE A 8 11.31 -4.31 5.12
C ILE A 8 10.05 -5.03 4.67
N ASP A 9 9.74 -6.11 5.33
CA ASP A 9 8.54 -6.87 5.00
C ASP A 9 7.30 -6.02 5.14
N ASP A 10 7.33 -5.12 6.10
CA ASP A 10 6.17 -4.31 6.36
C ASP A 10 5.79 -3.49 5.15
N ASP A 11 6.72 -3.24 4.24
CA ASP A 11 6.34 -2.58 3.02
C ASP A 11 5.80 -1.19 3.29
N ILE A 12 6.70 -0.28 3.51
CA ILE A 12 6.28 1.08 3.74
C ILE A 12 5.49 1.61 2.55
N VAL A 13 5.88 1.19 1.35
CA VAL A 13 5.17 1.65 0.17
C VAL A 13 3.74 1.14 0.16
N ALA A 14 3.56 -0.13 0.46
CA ALA A 14 2.22 -0.68 0.49
C ALA A 14 1.38 0.01 1.55
N LYS A 15 1.99 0.30 2.69
CA LYS A 15 1.26 0.99 3.73
C LYS A 15 0.82 2.37 3.26
N GLN A 16 1.69 3.06 2.57
CA GLN A 16 1.35 4.38 2.08
C GLN A 16 0.25 4.31 1.03
N LEU A 17 0.30 3.32 0.18
CA LEU A 17 -0.74 3.16 -0.81
C LEU A 17 -2.09 2.93 -0.14
N ARG A 18 -2.10 2.09 0.89
CA ARG A 18 -3.33 1.82 1.58
C ARG A 18 -3.85 3.07 2.27
N GLU A 19 -2.98 3.80 2.93
CA GLU A 19 -3.41 5.00 3.62
C GLU A 19 -3.90 6.04 2.64
N ALA A 20 -3.23 6.14 1.51
CA ALA A 20 -3.67 7.09 0.50
C ALA A 20 -5.06 6.72 -0.01
N ALA A 21 -5.30 5.44 -0.21
CA ALA A 21 -6.60 5.00 -0.67
C ALA A 21 -7.67 5.32 0.35
N LEU A 22 -7.34 5.10 1.62
CA LEU A 22 -8.32 5.38 2.67
C LEU A 22 -8.60 6.85 2.80
N ALA A 23 -7.62 7.68 2.52
CA ALA A 23 -7.78 9.12 2.64
C ALA A 23 -8.38 9.74 1.38
N GLU A 24 -8.41 9.02 0.29
CA GLU A 24 -8.90 9.56 -0.96
C GLU A 24 -10.41 9.67 -0.93
N GLU A 25 -10.92 10.85 -1.24
CA GLU A 25 -12.37 11.05 -1.25
C GLU A 25 -12.99 10.63 -2.56
N ASP A 26 -12.25 10.75 -3.63
CA ASP A 26 -12.76 10.40 -4.95
C ASP A 26 -12.80 8.89 -5.09
N PRO A 27 -13.98 8.31 -5.29
CA PRO A 27 -14.07 6.84 -5.39
C PRO A 27 -13.28 6.30 -6.56
N GLU A 28 -13.19 7.04 -7.63
CA GLU A 28 -12.44 6.58 -8.79
C GLU A 28 -10.96 6.49 -8.45
N LEU A 29 -10.44 7.53 -7.84
CA LEU A 29 -9.03 7.52 -7.46
C LEU A 29 -8.77 6.49 -6.38
N ARG A 30 -9.72 6.32 -5.47
CA ARG A 30 -9.55 5.33 -4.43
C ARG A 30 -9.42 3.94 -5.03
N GLU A 31 -10.23 3.64 -6.02
CA GLU A 31 -10.13 2.35 -6.68
C GLU A 31 -8.78 2.18 -7.33
N ARG A 32 -8.29 3.23 -7.95
CA ARG A 32 -6.99 3.16 -8.58
C ARG A 32 -5.90 2.88 -7.56
N LEU A 33 -5.97 3.55 -6.43
CA LEU A 33 -4.97 3.33 -5.40
C LEU A 33 -5.02 1.90 -4.89
N TRP A 34 -6.22 1.37 -4.70
CA TRP A 34 -6.33 -0.02 -4.29
C TRP A 34 -5.80 -0.96 -5.35
N ASP A 35 -6.02 -0.62 -6.60
CA ASP A 35 -5.49 -1.44 -7.68
C ASP A 35 -3.97 -1.43 -7.66
N GLU A 36 -3.39 -0.27 -7.46
CA GLU A 36 -1.94 -0.17 -7.36
C GLU A 36 -1.44 -0.96 -6.16
N TYR A 37 -2.17 -0.88 -5.08
CA TYR A 37 -1.78 -1.62 -3.89
C TYR A 37 -1.71 -3.11 -4.18
N ARG A 38 -2.71 -3.62 -4.84
CA ARG A 38 -2.74 -5.04 -5.16
C ARG A 38 -1.62 -5.41 -6.11
N LYS A 39 -1.38 -4.56 -7.09
CA LYS A 39 -0.29 -4.82 -8.03
C LYS A 39 1.04 -4.85 -7.29
N TYR A 40 1.20 -3.92 -6.38
CA TYR A 40 2.45 -3.85 -5.65
C TYR A 40 2.66 -5.07 -4.78
N LYS A 41 1.60 -5.58 -4.22
CA LYS A 41 1.71 -6.75 -3.37
C LYS A 41 2.03 -8.01 -4.16
N GLY A 42 2.07 -7.89 -5.46
CA GLY A 42 2.55 -9.00 -6.24
C GLY A 42 1.48 -9.97 -6.63
N MET A 43 0.34 -9.47 -6.86
CA MET A 43 -0.72 -10.37 -7.31
C MET A 43 -0.80 -10.44 -8.79
#